data_7bcd9d3be39e46987dcb3f0a3ef6abc4
#
_entry.id   7bcd9d3be39e46987dcb3f0a3ef6abc4
#
_cell.length_a   1.000
_cell.length_b   1.000
_cell.length_c   1.000
_cell.angle_alpha   90.00
_cell.angle_beta   90.00
_cell.angle_gamma   90.00
#
_symmetry.space_group_name_H-M   'P 1'
#
loop_
_entity.id
_entity.type
_entity.pdbx_description
1 polymer ?
#
loop_
_entity_poly.entity_id
_entity_poly.type
_entity_poly.pdbx_seq_one_letter_code
_entity_poly.pdbx_strand_id
1 'polypeptide(L)'
;MAAVAVTPMVEVLQRYLDAFNRADWPTYKSTLTPDSVHIEPGGMELHGPDASAEGVNVFKVAFPDLTGEVVRLITGDKEAAAEIVWTGTHTGPLVTPSGTIPPTGRPITVHATKVFAFEGDLIKYSRHYWDMTELLGAIGALPGAG
;
A
#
# COMPACT_ATOMS: atom_id res chain seq x y z
N MET A 1 11.46 15.45 4.28
CA MET A 1 12.13 14.54 3.33
C MET A 1 13.14 15.32 2.51
N ALA A 2 14.32 14.75 2.29
CA ALA A 2 15.30 15.36 1.40
C ALA A 2 14.73 15.47 -0.02
N ALA A 3 15.09 16.52 -0.75
CA ALA A 3 14.65 16.71 -2.11
C ALA A 3 15.17 15.58 -3.00
N VAL A 4 14.28 14.95 -3.74
CA VAL A 4 14.60 13.92 -4.74
C VAL A 4 14.32 14.54 -6.11
N ALA A 5 15.23 14.31 -7.06
CA ALA A 5 15.03 14.77 -8.44
C ALA A 5 13.74 14.21 -9.01
N VAL A 6 12.93 15.08 -9.61
CA VAL A 6 11.69 14.65 -10.26
C VAL A 6 12.04 14.00 -11.59
N THR A 7 11.76 12.69 -11.69
CA THR A 7 11.98 11.89 -12.90
C THR A 7 10.65 11.27 -13.29
N PRO A 8 10.51 10.73 -14.52
CA PRO A 8 9.28 10.02 -14.90
C PRO A 8 8.92 8.89 -13.92
N MET A 9 9.93 8.20 -13.40
CA MET A 9 9.74 7.15 -12.38
C MET A 9 9.16 7.72 -11.08
N VAL A 10 9.69 8.84 -10.60
CA VAL A 10 9.19 9.50 -9.38
C VAL A 10 7.77 10.03 -9.61
N GLU A 11 7.50 10.61 -10.77
CA GLU A 11 6.17 11.09 -11.11
C GLU A 11 5.11 9.98 -11.11
N VAL A 12 5.43 8.83 -11.71
CA VAL A 12 4.47 7.71 -11.75
C VAL A 12 4.25 7.13 -10.36
N LEU A 13 5.30 7.08 -9.54
CA LEU A 13 5.20 6.60 -8.16
C LEU A 13 4.30 7.53 -7.33
N GLN A 14 4.46 8.84 -7.48
CA GLN A 14 3.60 9.83 -6.82
C GLN A 14 2.15 9.70 -7.28
N ARG A 15 1.92 9.55 -8.58
CA ARG A 15 0.58 9.38 -9.13
C ARG A 15 -0.08 8.09 -8.64
N TYR A 16 0.69 7.02 -8.53
CA TYR A 16 0.27 5.74 -7.97
C TYR A 16 -0.22 5.90 -6.53
N LEU A 17 0.58 6.54 -5.68
CA LEU A 17 0.24 6.71 -4.26
C LEU A 17 -0.94 7.67 -4.08
N ASP A 18 -0.95 8.78 -4.80
CA ASP A 18 -2.05 9.74 -4.73
C ASP A 18 -3.37 9.10 -5.17
N ALA A 19 -3.33 8.28 -6.22
CA ALA A 19 -4.51 7.57 -6.69
C ALA A 19 -5.03 6.60 -5.62
N PHE A 20 -4.14 5.85 -4.98
CA PHE A 20 -4.54 4.99 -3.86
C PHE A 20 -5.16 5.81 -2.72
N ASN A 21 -4.52 6.90 -2.32
CA ASN A 21 -5.01 7.74 -1.22
C ASN A 21 -6.42 8.26 -1.49
N ARG A 22 -6.74 8.58 -2.74
CA ARG A 22 -8.06 9.08 -3.16
C ARG A 22 -9.03 7.98 -3.59
N ALA A 23 -8.59 6.72 -3.56
CA ALA A 23 -9.34 5.59 -4.10
C ALA A 23 -9.73 5.80 -5.58
N ASP A 24 -8.86 6.46 -6.33
CA ASP A 24 -9.01 6.67 -7.77
C ASP A 24 -8.44 5.46 -8.51
N TRP A 25 -9.24 4.40 -8.61
CA TRP A 25 -8.79 3.14 -9.16
C TRP A 25 -8.45 3.18 -10.64
N PRO A 26 -9.17 3.92 -11.51
CA PRO A 26 -8.74 4.07 -12.89
C PRO A 26 -7.32 4.65 -13.01
N THR A 27 -7.00 5.71 -12.28
CA THR A 27 -5.66 6.29 -12.28
C THR A 27 -4.63 5.33 -11.68
N TYR A 28 -4.97 4.67 -10.55
CA TYR A 28 -4.10 3.67 -9.93
C TYR A 28 -3.70 2.59 -10.95
N LYS A 29 -4.68 2.00 -11.64
CA LYS A 29 -4.43 0.96 -12.63
C LYS A 29 -3.61 1.45 -13.82
N SER A 30 -3.75 2.72 -14.19
CA SER A 30 -3.00 3.31 -15.30
C SER A 30 -1.50 3.43 -15.03
N THR A 31 -1.06 3.33 -13.78
CA THR A 31 0.36 3.38 -13.41
C THR A 31 1.07 2.03 -13.47
N LEU A 32 0.32 0.96 -13.74
CA LEU A 32 0.81 -0.43 -13.70
C LEU A 32 0.93 -1.01 -15.11
N THR A 33 1.94 -1.86 -15.33
CA THR A 33 2.00 -2.63 -16.58
C THR A 33 0.89 -3.69 -16.59
N PRO A 34 0.43 -4.15 -17.78
CA PRO A 34 -0.61 -5.19 -17.85
C PRO A 34 -0.25 -6.50 -17.14
N ASP A 35 1.04 -6.82 -17.07
CA ASP A 35 1.57 -8.02 -16.42
C ASP A 35 2.19 -7.71 -15.05
N SER A 36 1.84 -6.60 -14.44
CA SER A 36 2.37 -6.19 -13.15
C SER A 36 2.11 -7.22 -12.06
N VAL A 37 3.02 -7.28 -11.09
CA VAL A 37 2.87 -8.13 -9.91
C VAL A 37 3.04 -7.26 -8.66
N HIS A 38 2.07 -7.34 -7.76
CA HIS A 38 2.15 -6.71 -6.45
C HIS A 38 2.11 -7.79 -5.37
N ILE A 39 3.04 -7.72 -4.42
CA ILE A 39 3.12 -8.72 -3.35
C ILE A 39 2.91 -8.04 -2.01
N GLU A 40 1.94 -8.55 -1.24
CA GLU A 40 1.68 -8.13 0.12
C GLU A 40 2.31 -9.09 1.14
N PRO A 41 2.49 -8.67 2.40
CA PRO A 41 3.01 -9.55 3.45
C PRO A 41 2.23 -10.86 3.53
N GLY A 42 2.96 -11.95 3.78
CA GLY A 42 2.38 -13.29 3.73
C GLY A 42 2.49 -13.95 2.38
N GLY A 43 3.08 -13.26 1.38
CA GLY A 43 3.31 -13.81 0.06
C GLY A 43 2.08 -13.78 -0.85
N MET A 44 1.07 -12.97 -0.53
CA MET A 44 -0.08 -12.80 -1.41
C MET A 44 0.34 -12.07 -2.68
N GLU A 45 0.22 -12.72 -3.83
CA GLU A 45 0.56 -12.15 -5.13
C GLU A 45 -0.70 -11.70 -5.87
N LEU A 46 -0.67 -10.47 -6.34
CA LEU A 46 -1.74 -9.87 -7.12
C LEU A 46 -1.22 -9.60 -8.53
N HIS A 47 -1.77 -10.31 -9.51
CA HIS A 47 -1.30 -10.26 -10.89
C HIS A 47 -2.20 -9.37 -11.74
N GLY A 48 -1.60 -8.33 -12.32
CA GLY A 48 -2.28 -7.37 -13.17
C GLY A 48 -2.95 -6.23 -12.43
N PRO A 49 -3.31 -5.15 -13.16
CA PRO A 49 -3.87 -3.95 -12.54
C PRO A 49 -5.19 -4.16 -11.80
N ASP A 50 -6.09 -4.96 -12.35
CA ASP A 50 -7.40 -5.19 -11.73
C ASP A 50 -7.27 -5.94 -10.41
N ALA A 51 -6.52 -7.04 -10.39
CA ALA A 51 -6.29 -7.81 -9.17
C ALA A 51 -5.56 -6.99 -8.12
N SER A 52 -4.59 -6.17 -8.54
CA SER A 52 -3.88 -5.28 -7.63
C SER A 52 -4.82 -4.28 -6.96
N ALA A 53 -5.67 -3.61 -7.75
CA ALA A 53 -6.64 -2.65 -7.24
C ALA A 53 -7.64 -3.32 -6.27
N GLU A 54 -8.19 -4.46 -6.64
CA GLU A 54 -9.13 -5.20 -5.79
C GLU A 54 -8.48 -5.64 -4.47
N GLY A 55 -7.25 -6.14 -4.55
CA GLY A 55 -6.54 -6.64 -3.37
C GLY A 55 -6.21 -5.53 -2.37
N VAL A 56 -5.75 -4.38 -2.83
CA VAL A 56 -5.43 -3.27 -1.93
C VAL A 56 -6.68 -2.51 -1.46
N ASN A 57 -7.80 -2.62 -2.18
CA ASN A 57 -9.05 -2.01 -1.76
C ASN A 57 -9.59 -2.59 -0.45
N VAL A 58 -9.20 -3.80 -0.10
CA VAL A 58 -9.54 -4.42 1.20
C VAL A 58 -9.15 -3.50 2.36
N PHE A 59 -8.02 -2.82 2.25
CA PHE A 59 -7.57 -1.88 3.27
C PHE A 59 -8.37 -0.58 3.25
N LYS A 60 -8.80 -0.11 2.09
CA LYS A 60 -9.68 1.07 1.97
C LYS A 60 -11.08 0.81 2.52
N VAL A 61 -11.57 -0.40 2.43
CA VAL A 61 -12.84 -0.79 3.05
C VAL A 61 -12.72 -0.77 4.58
N ALA A 62 -11.64 -1.32 5.12
CA ALA A 62 -11.41 -1.36 6.57
C ALA A 62 -11.07 0.03 7.14
N PHE A 63 -10.31 0.81 6.39
CA PHE A 63 -9.83 2.13 6.78
C PHE A 63 -10.15 3.12 5.65
N PRO A 64 -11.39 3.63 5.57
CA PRO A 64 -11.79 4.50 4.45
C PRO A 64 -10.95 5.76 4.31
N ASP A 65 -10.39 6.26 5.41
CA ASP A 65 -9.51 7.43 5.45
C ASP A 65 -8.01 7.07 5.31
N LEU A 66 -7.69 5.81 4.95
CA LEU A 66 -6.30 5.37 4.87
C LEU A 66 -5.51 6.22 3.90
N THR A 67 -4.42 6.78 4.39
CA THR A 67 -3.54 7.65 3.63
C THR A 67 -2.09 7.25 3.89
N GLY A 68 -1.32 7.09 2.81
CA GLY A 68 0.10 6.85 2.88
C GLY A 68 0.89 8.12 2.60
N GLU A 69 1.92 8.35 3.39
CA GLU A 69 2.87 9.44 3.18
C GLU A 69 4.27 8.85 3.00
N VAL A 70 4.93 9.23 1.90
CA VAL A 70 6.33 8.84 1.67
C VAL A 70 7.21 9.74 2.53
N VAL A 71 7.87 9.15 3.52
CA VAL A 71 8.77 9.89 4.41
C VAL A 71 10.23 9.76 3.97
N ARG A 72 10.54 8.78 3.14
CA ARG A 72 11.87 8.62 2.56
C ARG A 72 11.76 7.87 1.24
N LEU A 73 12.48 8.34 0.21
CA LEU A 73 12.52 7.72 -1.10
C LEU A 73 13.96 7.50 -1.53
N ILE A 74 14.28 6.26 -1.91
CA ILE A 74 15.57 5.88 -2.44
C ILE A 74 15.34 5.40 -3.86
N THR A 75 16.07 5.95 -4.84
CA THR A 75 15.89 5.62 -6.24
C THR A 75 17.18 5.05 -6.84
N GLY A 76 17.04 4.02 -7.66
CA GLY A 76 18.04 3.51 -8.55
C GLY A 76 17.69 3.85 -9.99
N ASP A 77 18.29 3.15 -10.94
CA ASP A 77 18.05 3.38 -12.37
C ASP A 77 16.62 3.03 -12.79
N LYS A 78 16.15 1.83 -12.42
CA LYS A 78 14.80 1.34 -12.73
C LYS A 78 14.10 0.78 -11.51
N GLU A 79 14.51 1.21 -10.34
CA GLU A 79 14.03 0.69 -9.07
C GLU A 79 13.87 1.83 -8.08
N ALA A 80 12.98 1.65 -7.12
CA ALA A 80 12.83 2.56 -6.00
C ALA A 80 12.43 1.81 -4.75
N ALA A 81 12.79 2.37 -3.60
CA ALA A 81 12.29 1.91 -2.31
C ALA A 81 11.76 3.13 -1.55
N ALA A 82 10.56 3.02 -1.03
CA ALA A 82 9.90 4.09 -0.29
C ALA A 82 9.59 3.64 1.13
N GLU A 83 10.00 4.44 2.11
CA GLU A 83 9.46 4.30 3.46
C GLU A 83 8.15 5.09 3.51
N ILE A 84 7.08 4.42 3.93
CA ILE A 84 5.72 4.98 3.91
C ILE A 84 5.14 4.85 5.31
N VAL A 85 4.49 5.91 5.78
CA VAL A 85 3.69 5.86 7.01
C VAL A 85 2.22 5.88 6.60
N TRP A 86 1.51 4.83 6.99
CA TRP A 86 0.08 4.69 6.75
C TRP A 86 -0.69 5.10 7.98
N THR A 87 -1.66 5.98 7.81
CA THR A 87 -2.55 6.41 8.89
C THR A 87 -3.99 6.24 8.46
N GLY A 88 -4.85 5.92 9.41
CA GLY A 88 -6.27 5.76 9.15
C GLY A 88 -7.03 5.40 10.43
N THR A 89 -8.34 5.16 10.28
CA THR A 89 -9.23 4.80 11.38
C THR A 89 -10.02 3.56 10.99
N HIS A 90 -10.07 2.58 11.87
CA HIS A 90 -10.73 1.29 11.62
C HIS A 90 -12.25 1.41 11.77
N THR A 91 -12.90 1.90 10.72
CA THR A 91 -14.35 2.14 10.72
C THR A 91 -15.11 1.19 9.80
N GLY A 92 -14.42 0.34 9.05
CA GLY A 92 -15.02 -0.71 8.23
C GLY A 92 -14.49 -2.10 8.60
N PRO A 93 -15.10 -3.17 8.10
CA PRO A 93 -14.62 -4.52 8.40
C PRO A 93 -13.28 -4.79 7.73
N LEU A 94 -12.35 -5.43 8.46
CA LEU A 94 -11.08 -5.88 7.90
C LEU A 94 -11.17 -7.38 7.58
N VAL A 95 -11.19 -7.70 6.30
CA VAL A 95 -11.22 -9.08 5.84
C VAL A 95 -9.79 -9.63 5.84
N THR A 96 -9.58 -10.74 6.56
CA THR A 96 -8.29 -11.45 6.62
C THR A 96 -8.50 -12.92 6.22
N PRO A 97 -7.42 -13.65 5.89
CA PRO A 97 -7.54 -15.10 5.65
C PRO A 97 -8.10 -15.88 6.83
N SER A 98 -7.94 -15.35 8.05
CA SER A 98 -8.44 -15.99 9.28
C SER A 98 -9.85 -15.56 9.66
N GLY A 99 -10.48 -14.69 8.89
CA GLY A 99 -11.83 -14.19 9.14
C GLY A 99 -11.90 -12.67 9.07
N THR A 100 -13.06 -12.13 9.39
CA THR A 100 -13.31 -10.69 9.34
C THR A 100 -13.24 -10.09 10.74
N ILE A 101 -12.48 -9.01 10.87
CA ILE A 101 -12.38 -8.24 12.11
C ILE A 101 -13.37 -7.08 12.01
N PRO A 102 -14.39 -7.03 12.92
CA PRO A 102 -15.35 -5.93 12.91
C PRO A 102 -14.69 -4.58 13.19
N PRO A 103 -15.29 -3.47 12.76
CA PRO A 103 -14.75 -2.13 13.02
C PRO A 103 -14.53 -1.88 14.52
N THR A 104 -13.36 -1.37 14.86
CA THR A 104 -13.01 -1.06 16.26
C THR A 104 -13.06 0.44 16.56
N GLY A 105 -13.11 1.28 15.53
CA GLY A 105 -13.04 2.73 15.68
C GLY A 105 -11.67 3.26 16.09
N ARG A 106 -10.66 2.40 16.15
CA ARG A 106 -9.32 2.78 16.61
C ARG A 106 -8.48 3.38 15.48
N PRO A 107 -7.66 4.40 15.77
CA PRO A 107 -6.71 4.91 14.80
C PRO A 107 -5.54 3.96 14.63
N ILE A 108 -4.96 3.94 13.43
CA ILE A 108 -3.74 3.21 13.15
C ILE A 108 -2.65 4.13 12.65
N THR A 109 -1.41 3.75 12.94
CA THR A 109 -0.20 4.27 12.31
C THR A 109 0.68 3.06 12.04
N VAL A 110 0.93 2.76 10.77
CA VAL A 110 1.70 1.59 10.36
C VAL A 110 2.89 2.04 9.51
N HIS A 111 4.06 1.55 9.85
CA HIS A 111 5.30 1.84 9.15
C HIS A 111 5.57 0.76 8.13
N ALA A 112 5.88 1.17 6.90
CA ALA A 112 6.05 0.26 5.79
C ALA A 112 7.22 0.65 4.91
N THR A 113 7.75 -0.34 4.20
CA THR A 113 8.67 -0.13 3.08
C THR A 113 8.07 -0.80 1.86
N LYS A 114 8.07 -0.09 0.74
CA LYS A 114 7.59 -0.64 -0.51
C LYS A 114 8.69 -0.52 -1.56
N VAL A 115 8.99 -1.65 -2.21
CA VAL A 115 10.00 -1.73 -3.25
C VAL A 115 9.30 -1.80 -4.60
N PHE A 116 9.82 -1.07 -5.58
CA PHE A 116 9.24 -0.96 -6.91
C PHE A 116 10.28 -1.28 -7.98
N ALA A 117 9.87 -1.94 -9.05
CA ALA A 117 10.63 -2.02 -10.29
C ALA A 117 9.77 -1.47 -11.43
N PHE A 118 10.41 -0.78 -12.35
CA PHE A 118 9.73 -0.06 -13.44
C PHE A 118 10.10 -0.63 -14.79
N GLU A 119 9.16 -0.57 -15.72
CA GLU A 119 9.37 -0.86 -17.13
C GLU A 119 8.83 0.35 -17.91
N GLY A 120 9.75 1.11 -18.54
CA GLY A 120 9.39 2.41 -19.07
C GLY A 120 8.89 3.33 -17.96
N ASP A 121 7.73 3.93 -18.17
CA ASP A 121 7.11 4.85 -17.22
C ASP A 121 6.04 4.17 -16.35
N LEU A 122 6.06 2.83 -16.26
CA LEU A 122 5.05 2.09 -15.53
C LEU A 122 5.69 1.17 -14.49
N ILE A 123 4.94 0.87 -13.43
CA ILE A 123 5.35 -0.05 -12.37
C ILE A 123 5.04 -1.48 -12.85
N LYS A 124 6.07 -2.33 -12.94
CA LYS A 124 5.89 -3.73 -13.31
C LYS A 124 5.92 -4.67 -12.11
N TYR A 125 6.50 -4.25 -11.01
CA TYR A 125 6.64 -5.03 -9.80
C TYR A 125 6.62 -4.12 -8.59
N SER A 126 5.93 -4.55 -7.53
CA SER A 126 6.03 -3.91 -6.23
C SER A 126 5.88 -4.95 -5.12
N ARG A 127 6.60 -4.74 -4.04
CA ARG A 127 6.46 -5.57 -2.85
C ARG A 127 6.41 -4.69 -1.61
N HIS A 128 5.40 -4.94 -0.80
CA HIS A 128 5.12 -4.21 0.41
C HIS A 128 5.62 -4.98 1.62
N TYR A 129 6.32 -4.30 2.52
CA TYR A 129 6.80 -4.87 3.77
C TYR A 129 6.25 -4.04 4.91
N TRP A 130 5.45 -4.65 5.76
CA TRP A 130 4.96 -4.02 6.98
C TRP A 130 4.65 -5.09 8.00
N ASP A 131 4.59 -4.70 9.26
CA ASP A 131 4.42 -5.63 10.37
C ASP A 131 2.93 -5.78 10.70
N MET A 132 2.39 -6.97 10.49
CA MET A 132 1.00 -7.28 10.80
C MET A 132 0.71 -7.08 12.30
N THR A 133 1.70 -7.32 13.18
CA THR A 133 1.49 -7.11 14.61
C THR A 133 1.34 -5.63 14.97
N GLU A 134 1.97 -4.74 14.23
CA GLU A 134 1.78 -3.30 14.41
C GLU A 134 0.33 -2.91 14.11
N LEU A 135 -0.22 -3.40 13.01
CA LEU A 135 -1.60 -3.15 12.63
C LEU A 135 -2.58 -3.77 13.63
N LEU A 136 -2.44 -5.07 13.87
CA LEU A 136 -3.35 -5.80 14.77
C LEU A 136 -3.28 -5.28 16.19
N GLY A 137 -2.09 -4.89 16.67
CA GLY A 137 -1.92 -4.27 17.98
C GLY A 137 -2.66 -2.94 18.07
N ALA A 138 -2.59 -2.11 17.03
CA ALA A 138 -3.26 -0.81 16.99
C ALA A 138 -4.78 -0.93 17.08
N ILE A 139 -5.37 -1.97 16.48
CA ILE A 139 -6.83 -2.18 16.51
C ILE A 139 -7.27 -3.13 17.63
N GLY A 140 -6.33 -3.61 18.46
CA GLY A 140 -6.64 -4.46 19.61
C GLY A 140 -7.00 -5.90 19.24
N ALA A 141 -6.50 -6.40 18.10
CA ALA A 141 -6.82 -7.71 17.55
C ALA A 141 -5.68 -8.73 17.66
N LEU A 142 -4.61 -8.42 18.40
CA LEU A 142 -3.52 -9.37 18.61
C LEU A 142 -3.99 -10.56 19.45
N PRO A 143 -3.63 -11.80 19.06
CA PRO A 143 -3.93 -12.98 19.88
C PRO A 143 -3.34 -12.84 21.29
N GLY A 144 -4.13 -13.09 22.32
CA GLY A 144 -3.70 -12.97 23.72
C GLY A 144 -3.63 -11.55 24.25
N ALA A 145 -3.93 -10.52 23.47
CA ALA A 145 -4.10 -9.15 23.94
C ALA A 145 -5.49 -9.04 24.61
N GLY A 146 -5.51 -8.91 25.89
CA GLY A 146 -6.72 -8.80 26.68
C GLY A 146 -7.47 -7.49 26.52
#